data_cd54d25355ce25b838e43b0d00201a01
#
_entry.id   cd54d25355ce25b838e43b0d00201a01
#
_cell.length_a   1.000
_cell.length_b   1.000
_cell.length_c   1.000
_cell.angle_alpha   90.00
_cell.angle_beta   90.00
_cell.angle_gamma   90.00
#
_symmetry.space_group_name_H-M   'P 1'
#
loop_
_entity.id
_entity.type
_entity.pdbx_description
1 polymer ?
#
loop_
_entity_poly.entity_id
_entity_poly.type
_entity_poly.pdbx_seq_one_letter_code
_entity_poly.pdbx_strand_id
1 'polypeptide(L)'
;GEPLAGRGLLVWCEQGVGDEIYYAGLFPALARMGATIAVECEPRMAPLLRRAFPTFTVVPREDPPAPVLTDGRWDFQVPAGSLMGLLRPDENPAASPGGAFLRAEPAQADALRTRYQGLRPGPLIGISWRSGNRGATHRRSIPLADWRPLLMHPDLHVLSLQYGDHGAEIMALRGQLNFDLHTDLSVDPLV
;
A
#
# COMPACT_ATOMS: atom_id res chain seq x y z
N GLY A 1 -4.93 -22.64 19.43
CA GLY A 1 -5.49 -21.31 19.71
C GLY A 1 -6.99 -21.41 19.99
N GLU A 2 -7.58 -20.37 20.54
CA GLU A 2 -9.02 -20.32 20.75
C GLU A 2 -9.77 -20.06 19.44
N PRO A 3 -10.98 -20.62 19.25
CA PRO A 3 -11.78 -20.34 18.06
C PRO A 3 -12.26 -18.89 18.05
N LEU A 4 -12.19 -18.24 16.89
CA LEU A 4 -12.58 -16.84 16.71
C LEU A 4 -14.05 -16.67 16.26
N ALA A 5 -14.73 -17.75 15.87
CA ALA A 5 -16.11 -17.68 15.37
C ALA A 5 -17.04 -17.04 16.41
N GLY A 6 -17.75 -15.99 16.02
CA GLY A 6 -18.66 -15.23 16.88
C GLY A 6 -17.99 -14.31 17.92
N ARG A 7 -16.66 -14.18 17.88
CA ARG A 7 -15.88 -13.34 18.79
C ARG A 7 -15.45 -12.04 18.12
N GLY A 8 -15.13 -11.03 18.92
CA GLY A 8 -14.55 -9.76 18.47
C GLY A 8 -13.03 -9.81 18.48
N LEU A 9 -12.43 -9.49 17.33
CA LEU A 9 -10.97 -9.36 17.18
C LEU A 9 -10.59 -7.94 16.74
N LEU A 10 -9.74 -7.29 17.53
CA LEU A 10 -9.09 -6.05 17.17
C LEU A 10 -7.68 -6.34 16.60
N VAL A 11 -7.45 -5.95 15.35
CA VAL A 11 -6.11 -5.93 14.75
C VAL A 11 -5.60 -4.49 14.76
N TRP A 12 -4.43 -4.27 15.33
CA TRP A 12 -3.82 -2.94 15.34
C TRP A 12 -2.49 -2.94 14.58
N CYS A 13 -2.32 -1.94 13.71
CA CYS A 13 -1.15 -1.82 12.84
C CYS A 13 -0.09 -0.97 13.53
N GLU A 14 1.03 -1.58 13.89
CA GLU A 14 2.10 -0.97 14.69
C GLU A 14 3.27 -0.45 13.89
N GLN A 15 3.27 -0.67 12.57
CA GLN A 15 4.41 -0.38 11.70
C GLN A 15 4.05 0.66 10.62
N GLY A 16 4.89 0.78 9.60
CA GLY A 16 4.67 1.75 8.52
C GLY A 16 3.66 1.27 7.47
N VAL A 17 3.23 2.18 6.60
CA VAL A 17 2.23 1.92 5.53
C VAL A 17 2.56 0.68 4.69
N GLY A 18 3.85 0.47 4.35
CA GLY A 18 4.26 -0.70 3.56
C GLY A 18 4.03 -2.02 4.30
N ASP A 19 4.26 -2.03 5.61
CA ASP A 19 4.04 -3.19 6.46
C ASP A 19 2.54 -3.43 6.66
N GLU A 20 1.75 -2.36 6.82
CA GLU A 20 0.28 -2.46 6.90
C GLU A 20 -0.30 -3.09 5.62
N ILE A 21 0.16 -2.67 4.44
CA ILE A 21 -0.24 -3.28 3.17
C ILE A 21 0.16 -4.76 3.13
N TYR A 22 1.37 -5.07 3.55
CA TYR A 22 1.87 -6.45 3.54
C TYR A 22 1.02 -7.37 4.43
N TYR A 23 0.74 -6.95 5.67
CA TYR A 23 -0.06 -7.73 6.60
C TYR A 23 -1.55 -7.77 6.25
N ALA A 24 -2.07 -6.74 5.59
CA ALA A 24 -3.45 -6.75 5.08
C ALA A 24 -3.69 -7.87 4.05
N GLY A 25 -2.64 -8.40 3.43
CA GLY A 25 -2.71 -9.63 2.62
C GLY A 25 -3.20 -10.86 3.38
N LEU A 26 -3.17 -10.85 4.72
CA LEU A 26 -3.70 -11.92 5.58
C LEU A 26 -5.18 -11.71 5.95
N PHE A 27 -5.75 -10.53 5.76
CA PHE A 27 -7.12 -10.22 6.13
C PHE A 27 -8.19 -11.06 5.42
N PRO A 28 -8.01 -11.49 4.15
CA PRO A 28 -8.92 -12.47 3.55
C PRO A 28 -9.01 -13.79 4.32
N ALA A 29 -7.93 -14.21 4.99
CA ALA A 29 -7.97 -15.39 5.86
C ALA A 29 -8.75 -15.10 7.14
N LEU A 30 -8.55 -13.95 7.77
CA LEU A 30 -9.33 -13.53 8.95
C LEU A 30 -10.83 -13.44 8.65
N ALA A 31 -11.20 -12.89 7.49
CA ALA A 31 -12.62 -12.77 7.09
C ALA A 31 -13.35 -14.12 7.06
N ARG A 32 -12.63 -15.21 6.79
CA ARG A 32 -13.21 -16.58 6.77
C ARG A 32 -13.35 -17.24 8.14
N MET A 33 -12.80 -16.64 9.19
CA MET A 33 -12.82 -17.23 10.55
C MET A 33 -14.11 -16.97 11.30
N GLY A 34 -15.05 -16.21 10.73
CA GLY A 34 -16.35 -15.92 11.35
C GLY A 34 -16.29 -15.00 12.57
N ALA A 35 -15.22 -14.24 12.72
CA ALA A 35 -15.05 -13.21 13.74
C ALA A 35 -15.63 -11.86 13.29
N THR A 36 -16.05 -11.03 14.25
CA THR A 36 -16.23 -9.59 14.04
C THR A 36 -14.86 -8.93 14.13
N ILE A 37 -14.43 -8.23 13.07
CA ILE A 37 -13.07 -7.72 12.98
C ILE A 37 -13.06 -6.20 12.97
N ALA A 38 -12.25 -5.60 13.84
CA ALA A 38 -11.80 -4.22 13.70
C ALA A 38 -10.33 -4.17 13.27
N VAL A 39 -9.99 -3.15 12.49
CA VAL A 39 -8.62 -2.83 12.11
C VAL A 39 -8.34 -1.38 12.42
N GLU A 40 -7.39 -1.14 13.31
CA GLU A 40 -6.81 0.19 13.50
C GLU A 40 -5.60 0.34 12.57
N CYS A 41 -5.57 1.40 11.77
CA CYS A 41 -4.55 1.59 10.73
C CYS A 41 -4.10 3.05 10.61
N GLU A 42 -3.02 3.27 9.91
CA GLU A 42 -2.60 4.60 9.46
C GLU A 42 -3.78 5.32 8.77
N PRO A 43 -4.08 6.58 9.10
CA PRO A 43 -5.27 7.30 8.57
C PRO A 43 -5.39 7.25 7.04
N ARG A 44 -4.27 7.35 6.31
CA ARG A 44 -4.25 7.27 4.83
C ARG A 44 -4.66 5.90 4.29
N MET A 45 -4.47 4.83 5.08
CA MET A 45 -4.85 3.47 4.70
C MET A 45 -6.35 3.20 4.89
N ALA A 46 -7.04 3.96 5.75
CA ALA A 46 -8.42 3.67 6.10
C ALA A 46 -9.38 3.64 4.89
N PRO A 47 -9.37 4.60 3.93
CA PRO A 47 -10.24 4.53 2.76
C PRO A 47 -9.98 3.29 1.90
N LEU A 48 -8.71 2.90 1.73
CA LEU A 48 -8.30 1.75 0.95
C LEU A 48 -8.75 0.44 1.59
N LEU A 49 -8.55 0.29 2.90
CA LEU A 49 -8.95 -0.90 3.65
C LEU A 49 -10.47 -1.02 3.75
N ARG A 50 -11.21 0.08 3.90
CA ARG A 50 -12.69 0.06 3.88
C ARG A 50 -13.25 -0.45 2.55
N ARG A 51 -12.65 -0.07 1.42
CA ARG A 51 -13.03 -0.61 0.10
C ARG A 51 -12.68 -2.07 -0.06
N ALA A 52 -11.52 -2.48 0.45
CA ALA A 52 -11.04 -3.84 0.32
C ALA A 52 -11.80 -4.82 1.23
N PHE A 53 -12.16 -4.38 2.44
CA PHE A 53 -12.77 -5.20 3.50
C PHE A 53 -14.03 -4.54 4.06
N PRO A 54 -15.13 -4.48 3.29
CA PRO A 54 -16.33 -3.74 3.69
C PRO A 54 -17.06 -4.32 4.93
N THR A 55 -16.74 -5.55 5.32
CA THR A 55 -17.27 -6.19 6.53
C THR A 55 -16.46 -5.90 7.79
N PHE A 56 -15.30 -5.26 7.67
CA PHE A 56 -14.46 -4.89 8.80
C PHE A 56 -14.79 -3.51 9.32
N THR A 57 -14.66 -3.31 10.61
CA THR A 57 -14.67 -1.98 11.22
C THR A 57 -13.28 -1.37 11.08
N VAL A 58 -13.05 -0.54 10.05
CA VAL A 58 -11.75 0.10 9.83
C VAL A 58 -11.71 1.48 10.47
N VAL A 59 -10.79 1.65 11.42
CA VAL A 59 -10.64 2.84 12.26
C VAL A 59 -9.26 3.47 12.00
N PRO A 60 -9.19 4.74 11.62
CA PRO A 60 -7.93 5.46 11.58
C PRO A 60 -7.29 5.50 12.97
N ARG A 61 -5.97 5.40 13.04
CA ARG A 61 -5.23 5.55 14.30
C ARG A 61 -5.31 7.00 14.77
N GLU A 62 -5.68 7.15 16.04
CA GLU A 62 -5.82 8.43 16.73
C GLU A 62 -5.19 8.34 18.12
N ASP A 63 -4.85 9.48 18.72
CA ASP A 63 -4.40 9.59 20.11
C ASP A 63 -5.24 10.66 20.81
N PRO A 64 -6.10 10.30 21.81
CA PRO A 64 -6.37 8.94 22.30
C PRO A 64 -7.11 8.06 21.26
N PRO A 65 -7.04 6.72 21.41
CA PRO A 65 -7.72 5.78 20.51
C PRO A 65 -9.22 6.03 20.43
N ALA A 66 -9.80 5.82 19.24
CA ALA A 66 -11.24 5.97 19.03
C ALA A 66 -12.06 5.11 20.00
N PRO A 67 -13.17 5.62 20.57
CA PRO A 67 -13.95 4.90 21.58
C PRO A 67 -14.40 3.49 21.18
N VAL A 68 -14.67 3.28 19.88
CA VAL A 68 -15.06 1.97 19.33
C VAL A 68 -13.99 0.89 19.52
N LEU A 69 -12.72 1.26 19.72
CA LEU A 69 -11.63 0.33 19.96
C LEU A 69 -11.48 -0.04 21.46
N THR A 70 -12.05 0.75 22.35
CA THR A 70 -11.87 0.65 23.81
C THR A 70 -13.16 0.35 24.58
N ASP A 71 -14.29 0.18 23.92
CA ASP A 71 -15.62 0.01 24.52
C ASP A 71 -15.92 -1.41 25.04
N GLY A 72 -14.93 -2.30 25.05
CA GLY A 72 -15.03 -3.64 25.62
C GLY A 72 -15.67 -4.70 24.73
N ARG A 73 -15.98 -4.40 23.47
CA ARG A 73 -16.58 -5.37 22.53
C ARG A 73 -15.59 -6.33 21.88
N TRP A 74 -14.29 -6.11 22.06
CA TRP A 74 -13.24 -6.92 21.46
C TRP A 74 -12.74 -7.96 22.46
N ASP A 75 -13.02 -9.25 22.19
CA ASP A 75 -12.57 -10.38 23.03
C ASP A 75 -11.06 -10.58 22.95
N PHE A 76 -10.48 -10.26 21.79
CA PHE A 76 -9.06 -10.43 21.49
C PHE A 76 -8.50 -9.21 20.80
N GLN A 77 -7.20 -9.01 20.97
CA GLN A 77 -6.44 -8.04 20.19
C GLN A 77 -5.12 -8.65 19.71
N VAL A 78 -4.65 -8.19 18.56
CA VAL A 78 -3.41 -8.69 17.97
C VAL A 78 -2.72 -7.62 17.14
N PRO A 79 -1.39 -7.42 17.28
CA PRO A 79 -0.64 -6.60 16.33
C PRO A 79 -0.64 -7.27 14.95
N ALA A 80 -0.75 -6.47 13.88
CA ALA A 80 -0.85 -6.99 12.51
C ALA A 80 0.33 -7.88 12.13
N GLY A 81 1.55 -7.54 12.59
CA GLY A 81 2.75 -8.35 12.35
C GLY A 81 2.69 -9.75 12.95
N SER A 82 1.96 -9.94 14.06
CA SER A 82 1.82 -11.26 14.69
C SER A 82 0.91 -12.21 13.92
N LEU A 83 0.05 -11.68 13.02
CA LEU A 83 -0.83 -12.50 12.19
C LEU A 83 -0.05 -13.49 11.31
N MET A 84 1.16 -13.15 10.89
CA MET A 84 2.03 -14.04 10.12
C MET A 84 2.29 -15.36 10.84
N GLY A 85 2.62 -15.30 12.14
CA GLY A 85 2.86 -16.50 12.94
C GLY A 85 1.59 -17.26 13.29
N LEU A 86 0.46 -16.56 13.45
CA LEU A 86 -0.81 -17.16 13.89
C LEU A 86 -1.58 -17.81 12.73
N LEU A 87 -1.56 -17.23 11.54
CA LEU A 87 -2.36 -17.67 10.39
C LEU A 87 -1.60 -18.56 9.41
N ARG A 88 -0.30 -18.75 9.61
CA ARG A 88 0.54 -19.64 8.82
C ARG A 88 1.12 -20.74 9.68
N PRO A 89 0.34 -21.70 10.11
CA PRO A 89 0.91 -22.85 10.79
C PRO A 89 1.78 -23.69 9.86
N ASP A 90 1.51 -23.75 8.56
CA ASP A 90 2.15 -24.64 7.59
C ASP A 90 2.56 -23.90 6.31
N GLU A 91 3.75 -23.42 6.29
CA GLU A 91 4.81 -23.40 5.28
C GLU A 91 4.50 -23.20 3.78
N ASN A 92 3.27 -22.95 3.35
CA ASN A 92 3.04 -22.66 1.95
C ASN A 92 2.68 -21.18 1.73
N PRO A 93 3.68 -20.31 1.41
CA PRO A 93 3.41 -18.92 1.04
C PRO A 93 2.49 -18.80 -0.18
N ALA A 94 2.44 -19.84 -1.02
CA ALA A 94 1.53 -19.94 -2.16
C ALA A 94 0.09 -20.31 -1.78
N ALA A 95 -0.14 -20.78 -0.55
CA ALA A 95 -1.48 -21.04 -0.02
C ALA A 95 -2.18 -19.78 0.54
N SER A 96 -1.51 -18.63 0.59
CA SER A 96 -2.25 -17.36 0.60
C SER A 96 -3.15 -17.41 -0.63
N PRO A 97 -4.47 -17.20 -0.51
CA PRO A 97 -5.32 -17.06 -1.69
C PRO A 97 -4.79 -15.85 -2.46
N GLY A 98 -3.86 -16.14 -3.38
CA GLY A 98 -3.12 -15.16 -4.15
C GLY A 98 -4.04 -14.47 -5.12
N GLY A 99 -4.70 -13.44 -4.66
CA GLY A 99 -5.52 -12.53 -5.46
C GLY A 99 -5.29 -11.10 -5.01
N ALA A 100 -5.55 -10.16 -5.89
CA ALA A 100 -5.56 -8.76 -5.52
C ALA A 100 -6.63 -8.53 -4.44
N PHE A 101 -6.21 -8.20 -3.23
CA PHE A 101 -7.12 -7.89 -2.11
C PHE A 101 -7.41 -6.39 -2.01
N LEU A 102 -6.51 -5.55 -2.46
CA LEU A 102 -6.74 -4.10 -2.54
C LEU A 102 -7.52 -3.75 -3.81
N ARG A 103 -8.38 -2.76 -3.71
CA ARG A 103 -9.22 -2.27 -4.81
C ARG A 103 -9.04 -0.78 -4.98
N ALA A 104 -8.68 -0.37 -6.19
CA ALA A 104 -8.70 1.04 -6.55
C ALA A 104 -10.13 1.59 -6.51
N GLU A 105 -10.26 2.89 -6.36
CA GLU A 105 -11.54 3.56 -6.58
C GLU A 105 -11.79 3.61 -8.11
N PRO A 106 -12.89 3.03 -8.64
CA PRO A 106 -13.06 2.83 -10.08
C PRO A 106 -13.04 4.12 -10.88
N ALA A 107 -13.75 5.16 -10.42
CA ALA A 107 -13.83 6.43 -11.15
C ALA A 107 -12.47 7.14 -11.22
N GLN A 108 -11.68 7.10 -10.14
CA GLN A 108 -10.32 7.65 -10.14
C GLN A 108 -9.39 6.84 -11.05
N ALA A 109 -9.49 5.51 -11.00
CA ALA A 109 -8.67 4.65 -11.86
C ALA A 109 -8.95 4.89 -13.35
N ASP A 110 -10.23 5.07 -13.72
CA ASP A 110 -10.61 5.34 -15.11
C ASP A 110 -10.20 6.75 -15.56
N ALA A 111 -10.33 7.75 -14.69
CA ALA A 111 -9.87 9.11 -14.96
C ALA A 111 -8.35 9.17 -15.19
N LEU A 112 -7.56 8.50 -14.33
CA LEU A 112 -6.11 8.43 -14.46
C LEU A 112 -5.69 7.62 -15.70
N ARG A 113 -6.38 6.51 -15.99
CA ARG A 113 -6.14 5.73 -17.20
C ARG A 113 -6.34 6.58 -18.45
N THR A 114 -7.46 7.27 -18.56
CA THR A 114 -7.76 8.16 -19.68
C THR A 114 -6.70 9.27 -19.82
N ARG A 115 -6.34 9.87 -18.71
CA ARG A 115 -5.33 10.95 -18.66
C ARG A 115 -3.97 10.47 -19.16
N TYR A 116 -3.49 9.34 -18.68
CA TYR A 116 -2.14 8.85 -19.01
C TYR A 116 -2.06 8.17 -20.38
N GLN A 117 -3.12 7.50 -20.83
CA GLN A 117 -3.18 6.94 -22.16
C GLN A 117 -3.14 8.00 -23.27
N GLY A 118 -3.64 9.22 -22.97
CA GLY A 118 -3.59 10.35 -23.89
C GLY A 118 -2.20 11.02 -24.03
N LEU A 119 -1.25 10.70 -23.17
CA LEU A 119 0.06 11.37 -23.17
C LEU A 119 0.98 10.84 -24.29
N ARG A 120 1.02 9.52 -24.49
CA ARG A 120 1.87 8.88 -25.50
C ARG A 120 1.38 7.47 -25.80
N PRO A 121 1.50 6.96 -27.04
CA PRO A 121 1.30 5.55 -27.36
C PRO A 121 2.36 4.67 -26.68
N GLY A 122 1.99 3.48 -26.27
CA GLY A 122 2.89 2.48 -25.70
C GLY A 122 2.55 2.08 -24.26
N PRO A 123 3.26 1.10 -23.71
CA PRO A 123 3.08 0.66 -22.34
C PRO A 123 3.48 1.75 -21.35
N LEU A 124 2.61 1.99 -20.36
CA LEU A 124 2.88 2.90 -19.25
C LEU A 124 3.48 2.12 -18.08
N ILE A 125 4.62 2.57 -17.58
CA ILE A 125 5.34 1.97 -16.45
C ILE A 125 5.47 3.00 -15.34
N GLY A 126 4.92 2.67 -14.16
CA GLY A 126 5.13 3.47 -12.95
C GLY A 126 6.41 3.07 -12.22
N ILE A 127 7.23 4.04 -11.83
CA ILE A 127 8.44 3.79 -11.05
C ILE A 127 8.47 4.61 -9.76
N SER A 128 9.01 4.00 -8.69
CA SER A 128 9.39 4.66 -7.45
C SER A 128 10.80 4.18 -7.09
N TRP A 129 11.74 5.09 -6.93
CA TRP A 129 13.16 4.75 -6.84
C TRP A 129 13.80 5.08 -5.48
N ARG A 130 13.12 5.80 -4.61
CA ARG A 130 13.61 6.16 -3.29
C ARG A 130 12.66 5.77 -2.18
N SER A 131 13.21 5.24 -1.09
CA SER A 131 12.48 5.03 0.15
C SER A 131 12.39 6.34 0.94
N GLY A 132 11.21 6.64 1.49
CA GLY A 132 11.02 7.77 2.42
C GLY A 132 11.56 7.52 3.82
N ASN A 133 11.92 6.29 4.15
CA ASN A 133 12.53 5.96 5.43
C ASN A 133 14.01 6.39 5.47
N ARG A 134 14.30 7.49 6.18
CA ARG A 134 15.64 8.08 6.25
C ARG A 134 16.71 7.11 6.76
N GLY A 135 16.37 6.19 7.66
CA GLY A 135 17.30 5.20 8.20
C GLY A 135 17.62 4.04 7.24
N ALA A 136 16.77 3.78 6.24
CA ALA A 136 16.92 2.67 5.31
C ALA A 136 17.17 3.11 3.85
N THR A 137 17.33 4.41 3.61
CA THR A 137 17.41 5.00 2.26
C THR A 137 18.51 4.35 1.41
N HIS A 138 19.70 4.13 1.97
CA HIS A 138 20.83 3.55 1.23
C HIS A 138 20.60 2.11 0.76
N ARG A 139 19.79 1.35 1.50
CA ARG A 139 19.55 -0.08 1.20
C ARG A 139 18.31 -0.33 0.36
N ARG A 140 17.42 0.67 0.26
CA ARG A 140 16.09 0.55 -0.38
C ARG A 140 15.88 1.58 -1.49
N SER A 141 16.96 2.20 -1.97
CA SER A 141 16.88 3.21 -3.01
C SER A 141 17.91 2.91 -4.10
N ILE A 142 17.50 3.13 -5.34
CA ILE A 142 18.35 3.07 -6.52
C ILE A 142 18.40 4.48 -7.09
N PRO A 143 19.58 5.11 -7.29
CA PRO A 143 19.65 6.43 -7.89
C PRO A 143 18.89 6.50 -9.22
N LEU A 144 18.18 7.59 -9.48
CA LEU A 144 17.39 7.73 -10.72
C LEU A 144 18.26 7.57 -11.98
N ALA A 145 19.54 7.95 -11.91
CA ALA A 145 20.50 7.77 -13.02
C ALA A 145 20.70 6.29 -13.41
N ASP A 146 20.58 5.37 -12.48
CA ASP A 146 20.75 3.94 -12.75
C ASP A 146 19.53 3.32 -13.46
N TRP A 147 18.39 4.06 -13.51
CA TRP A 147 17.21 3.70 -14.29
C TRP A 147 17.30 4.10 -15.76
N ARG A 148 18.45 4.66 -16.18
CA ARG A 148 18.68 5.12 -17.54
C ARG A 148 18.22 4.14 -18.64
N PRO A 149 18.48 2.82 -18.56
CA PRO A 149 18.03 1.88 -19.60
C PRO A 149 16.52 1.88 -19.79
N LEU A 150 15.75 2.02 -18.70
CA LEU A 150 14.30 2.11 -18.74
C LEU A 150 13.82 3.49 -19.22
N LEU A 151 14.42 4.55 -18.68
CA LEU A 151 14.03 5.93 -18.96
C LEU A 151 14.28 6.34 -20.42
N MET A 152 15.27 5.74 -21.07
CA MET A 152 15.63 5.99 -22.47
C MET A 152 15.04 4.98 -23.45
N HIS A 153 14.22 4.04 -22.98
CA HIS A 153 13.61 3.07 -23.90
C HIS A 153 12.58 3.75 -24.81
N PRO A 154 12.70 3.62 -26.14
CA PRO A 154 11.88 4.40 -27.08
C PRO A 154 10.40 4.05 -27.04
N ASP A 155 10.05 2.81 -26.68
CA ASP A 155 8.69 2.30 -26.70
C ASP A 155 8.00 2.35 -25.33
N LEU A 156 8.68 2.84 -24.29
CA LEU A 156 8.12 2.92 -22.95
C LEU A 156 7.74 4.34 -22.59
N HIS A 157 6.62 4.47 -21.89
CA HIS A 157 6.21 5.69 -21.23
C HIS A 157 6.36 5.54 -19.73
N VAL A 158 7.21 6.33 -19.09
CA VAL A 158 7.54 6.18 -17.68
C VAL A 158 6.86 7.26 -16.85
N LEU A 159 6.09 6.82 -15.86
CA LEU A 159 5.39 7.66 -14.90
C LEU A 159 6.11 7.62 -13.54
N SER A 160 6.38 8.79 -12.96
CA SER A 160 6.87 8.91 -11.59
C SER A 160 5.74 8.60 -10.60
N LEU A 161 5.90 7.55 -9.81
CA LEU A 161 5.11 7.24 -8.62
C LEU A 161 5.90 7.58 -7.34
N GLN A 162 6.97 8.35 -7.49
CA GLN A 162 7.81 8.75 -6.37
C GLN A 162 7.12 9.84 -5.56
N TYR A 163 6.89 9.59 -4.29
CA TYR A 163 6.38 10.58 -3.35
C TYR A 163 7.51 11.45 -2.76
N GLY A 164 7.14 12.62 -2.27
CA GLY A 164 8.07 13.61 -1.76
C GLY A 164 8.71 14.45 -2.87
N ASP A 165 9.53 15.44 -2.47
CA ASP A 165 10.20 16.33 -3.43
C ASP A 165 11.46 15.67 -3.99
N HIS A 166 11.40 15.28 -5.25
CA HIS A 166 12.49 14.75 -6.04
C HIS A 166 12.76 15.57 -7.31
N GLY A 167 12.19 16.78 -7.39
CA GLY A 167 12.32 17.66 -8.54
C GLY A 167 13.77 17.99 -8.91
N ALA A 168 14.59 18.27 -7.91
CA ALA A 168 16.01 18.57 -8.12
C ALA A 168 16.79 17.41 -8.76
N GLU A 169 16.54 16.15 -8.33
CA GLU A 169 17.17 14.96 -8.90
C GLU A 169 16.73 14.75 -10.37
N ILE A 170 15.45 14.90 -10.64
CA ILE A 170 14.89 14.78 -11.99
C ILE A 170 15.47 15.87 -12.90
N MET A 171 15.52 17.11 -12.45
CA MET A 171 16.08 18.24 -13.22
C MET A 171 17.57 18.07 -13.50
N ALA A 172 18.35 17.62 -12.52
CA ALA A 172 19.78 17.35 -12.71
C ALA A 172 20.00 16.25 -13.77
N LEU A 173 19.19 15.20 -13.78
CA LEU A 173 19.30 14.16 -14.78
C LEU A 173 18.84 14.63 -16.18
N ARG A 174 17.77 15.43 -16.27
CA ARG A 174 17.30 16.03 -17.53
C ARG A 174 18.33 16.95 -18.17
N GLY A 175 19.16 17.60 -17.38
CA GLY A 175 20.29 18.41 -17.88
C GLY A 175 21.39 17.57 -18.55
N GLN A 176 21.43 16.26 -18.31
CA GLN A 176 22.45 15.36 -18.83
C GLN A 176 21.92 14.41 -19.91
N LEU A 177 20.65 14.04 -19.83
CA LEU A 177 20.01 13.03 -20.67
C LEU A 177 18.66 13.52 -21.16
N ASN A 178 18.37 13.26 -22.43
CA ASN A 178 17.01 13.41 -22.96
C ASN A 178 16.23 12.12 -22.67
N PHE A 179 15.32 12.16 -21.71
CA PHE A 179 14.49 11.02 -21.33
C PHE A 179 13.06 11.43 -21.03
N ASP A 180 12.15 10.47 -21.12
CA ASP A 180 10.74 10.65 -20.83
C ASP A 180 10.42 10.11 -19.43
N LEU A 181 10.13 11.02 -18.51
CA LEU A 181 9.60 10.71 -17.18
C LEU A 181 8.48 11.69 -16.89
N HIS A 182 7.26 11.23 -16.98
CA HIS A 182 6.09 12.04 -16.62
C HIS A 182 5.96 12.16 -15.11
N THR A 183 5.81 13.38 -14.62
CA THR A 183 5.56 13.68 -13.21
C THR A 183 4.21 14.37 -13.09
N ASP A 184 3.27 13.76 -12.40
CA ASP A 184 1.96 14.34 -12.16
C ASP A 184 1.89 14.88 -10.72
N LEU A 185 2.09 16.20 -10.59
CA LEU A 185 2.06 16.88 -9.28
C LEU A 185 0.66 16.99 -8.68
N SER A 186 -0.39 16.66 -9.45
CA SER A 186 -1.78 16.69 -8.96
C SER A 186 -2.22 15.39 -8.33
N VAL A 187 -1.39 14.36 -8.37
CA VAL A 187 -1.64 13.05 -7.79
C VAL A 187 -0.63 12.77 -6.70
N ASP A 188 -1.10 12.58 -5.48
CA ASP A 188 -0.28 12.02 -4.42
C ASP A 188 -0.31 10.49 -4.54
N PRO A 189 0.80 9.83 -4.83
CA PRO A 189 0.82 8.37 -4.96
C PRO A 189 0.60 7.63 -3.63
N LEU A 190 0.46 8.35 -2.51
CA LEU A 190 0.17 7.78 -1.19
C LEU A 190 -1.31 7.89 -0.78
N VAL A 191 -2.17 8.51 -1.60
CA VAL A 191 -3.58 8.73 -1.29
C VAL A 191 -4.50 7.97 -2.24
#